data_75200671d598b52fe4635334d3a90448
#
_entry.id   75200671d598b52fe4635334d3a90448
#
_cell.length_a   1.000
_cell.length_b   1.000
_cell.length_c   1.000
_cell.angle_alpha   90.00
_cell.angle_beta   90.00
_cell.angle_gamma   90.00
#
_symmetry.space_group_name_H-M   'P 1'
#
loop_
_entity.id
_entity.type
_entity.pdbx_description
1 polymer ?
#
loop_
_entity_poly.entity_id
_entity_poly.type
_entity_poly.pdbx_seq_one_letter_code
_entity_poly.pdbx_strand_id
1 'polypeptide(L)'
;MIYLSAAEINEKIKKKESITLIDIREPYEIEVCSIGCKNIPMAEIGNHAEELRKLDQVVLMCRSGKRSESVANWLESDFQLNNIIVMEGGIVQWKEQVDPSLILED
;
A
#
# COMPACT_ATOMS: atom_id res chain seq x y z
N MET A 1 -12.43 -6.75 -4.57
CA MET A 1 -11.15 -6.28 -4.02
C MET A 1 -9.99 -7.05 -4.62
N ILE A 2 -8.93 -6.38 -5.01
CA ILE A 2 -7.77 -7.00 -5.65
C ILE A 2 -6.63 -7.12 -4.67
N TYR A 3 -6.06 -8.33 -4.55
CA TYR A 3 -4.89 -8.61 -3.73
C TYR A 3 -3.75 -9.02 -4.63
N LEU A 4 -2.57 -8.43 -4.44
CA LEU A 4 -1.36 -8.85 -5.14
C LEU A 4 -0.24 -9.04 -4.12
N SER A 5 0.67 -9.96 -4.40
CA SER A 5 1.83 -10.16 -3.54
C SER A 5 2.83 -9.03 -3.75
N ALA A 6 3.74 -8.87 -2.77
CA ALA A 6 4.84 -7.90 -2.89
C ALA A 6 5.65 -8.16 -4.16
N ALA A 7 5.94 -9.44 -4.45
CA ALA A 7 6.69 -9.80 -5.65
C ALA A 7 5.98 -9.38 -6.94
N GLU A 8 4.66 -9.61 -7.02
CA GLU A 8 3.87 -9.20 -8.20
C GLU A 8 3.86 -7.69 -8.38
N ILE A 9 3.72 -6.96 -7.28
CA ILE A 9 3.74 -5.49 -7.30
C ILE A 9 5.10 -5.00 -7.76
N ASN A 10 6.18 -5.59 -7.25
CA ASN A 10 7.54 -5.23 -7.64
C ASN A 10 7.76 -5.46 -9.14
N GLU A 11 7.23 -6.55 -9.70
CA GLU A 11 7.32 -6.80 -11.13
C GLU A 11 6.62 -5.72 -11.95
N LYS A 12 5.46 -5.26 -11.50
CA LYS A 12 4.75 -4.15 -12.16
C LYS A 12 5.58 -2.87 -12.14
N ILE A 13 6.24 -2.60 -11.01
CA ILE A 13 7.12 -1.43 -10.88
C ILE A 13 8.30 -1.54 -11.85
N LYS A 14 8.92 -2.70 -11.94
CA LYS A 14 10.04 -2.95 -12.84
C LYS A 14 9.65 -2.77 -14.31
N LYS A 15 8.43 -3.13 -14.65
CA LYS A 15 7.88 -2.97 -16.00
C LYS A 15 7.42 -1.55 -16.28
N LYS A 16 7.57 -0.65 -15.32
CA LYS A 16 7.20 0.75 -15.42
C LYS A 16 5.71 0.97 -15.70
N GLU A 17 4.87 0.11 -15.15
CA GLU A 17 3.42 0.30 -15.20
C GLU A 17 3.04 1.53 -14.38
N SER A 18 1.90 2.12 -14.71
CA SER A 18 1.37 3.25 -13.94
C SER A 18 0.78 2.72 -12.65
N ILE A 19 1.56 2.72 -11.59
CA ILE A 19 1.20 2.17 -10.29
C ILE A 19 1.75 3.08 -9.18
N THR A 20 0.92 3.33 -8.17
CA THR A 20 1.28 4.18 -7.04
C THR A 20 1.18 3.38 -5.75
N LEU A 21 2.29 3.28 -5.02
CA LEU A 21 2.29 2.64 -3.71
C LEU A 21 2.06 3.69 -2.64
N ILE A 22 1.16 3.38 -1.71
CA ILE A 22 0.87 4.24 -0.58
C ILE A 22 1.01 3.44 0.70
N ASP A 23 1.90 3.89 1.56
CA ASP A 23 2.09 3.32 2.88
C ASP A 23 1.12 4.02 3.82
N ILE A 24 0.16 3.27 4.37
CA ILE A 24 -0.88 3.84 5.23
C ILE A 24 -0.58 3.70 6.71
N ARG A 25 0.68 3.33 7.03
CA ARG A 25 1.11 3.20 8.42
C ARG A 25 1.29 4.57 9.07
N GLU A 26 1.46 4.57 10.39
CA GLU A 26 1.67 5.80 11.14
C GLU A 26 3.08 6.34 10.92
N PRO A 27 3.29 7.66 11.06
CA PRO A 27 4.62 8.26 10.87
C PRO A 27 5.72 7.62 11.72
N TYR A 28 5.42 7.20 12.96
CA TYR A 28 6.43 6.56 13.81
C TYR A 28 6.88 5.20 13.25
N GLU A 29 6.00 4.52 12.51
CA GLU A 29 6.37 3.26 11.86
C GLU A 29 7.30 3.54 10.67
N ILE A 30 7.05 4.62 9.94
CA ILE A 30 7.86 5.04 8.80
C ILE A 30 9.28 5.40 9.26
N GLU A 31 9.41 6.03 10.40
CA GLU A 31 10.72 6.39 10.97
C GLU A 31 11.57 5.16 11.22
N VAL A 32 10.97 4.06 11.64
CA VAL A 32 11.70 2.81 11.88
C VAL A 32 12.14 2.19 10.56
N CYS A 33 11.23 2.09 9.60
CA CYS A 33 11.51 1.45 8.34
C CYS A 33 10.54 1.93 7.27
N SER A 34 11.05 2.29 6.10
CA SER A 34 10.24 2.71 4.97
C SER A 34 10.84 2.17 3.68
N ILE A 35 9.98 1.86 2.71
CA ILE A 35 10.45 1.48 1.37
C ILE A 35 10.57 2.70 0.44
N GLY A 36 10.35 3.90 0.98
CA GLY A 36 10.51 5.14 0.21
C GLY A 36 9.31 5.57 -0.60
N CYS A 37 8.17 4.90 -0.45
CA CYS A 37 6.95 5.29 -1.16
C CYS A 37 6.20 6.38 -0.40
N LYS A 38 5.13 6.90 -1.01
CA LYS A 38 4.31 7.94 -0.40
C LYS A 38 3.66 7.41 0.88
N ASN A 39 3.66 8.22 1.94
CA ASN A 39 2.98 7.89 3.18
C ASN A 39 1.74 8.77 3.35
N ILE A 40 0.59 8.14 3.45
CA ILE A 40 -0.67 8.79 3.83
C ILE A 40 -1.24 7.94 4.96
N PRO A 41 -1.14 8.40 6.22
CA PRO A 41 -1.66 7.62 7.34
C PRO A 41 -3.13 7.25 7.14
N MET A 42 -3.48 6.07 7.60
CA MET A 42 -4.81 5.49 7.46
C MET A 42 -5.94 6.46 7.80
N ALA A 43 -5.78 7.26 8.86
CA ALA A 43 -6.81 8.20 9.29
C ALA A 43 -7.01 9.37 8.30
N GLU A 44 -6.03 9.61 7.42
CA GLU A 44 -6.08 10.73 6.47
C GLU A 44 -6.43 10.31 5.05
N ILE A 45 -6.46 9.01 4.77
CA ILE A 45 -6.60 8.51 3.40
C ILE A 45 -7.90 8.97 2.73
N GLY A 46 -8.96 9.12 3.50
CA GLY A 46 -10.24 9.58 2.96
C GLY A 46 -10.19 10.98 2.38
N ASN A 47 -9.33 11.84 2.92
CA ASN A 47 -9.15 13.20 2.42
C ASN A 47 -8.50 13.21 1.03
N HIS A 48 -7.91 12.10 0.63
CA HIS A 48 -7.22 11.95 -0.64
C HIS A 48 -8.01 11.11 -1.67
N ALA A 49 -9.26 10.76 -1.35
CA ALA A 49 -10.05 9.87 -2.21
C ALA A 49 -10.15 10.37 -3.65
N GLU A 50 -10.36 11.66 -3.87
CA GLU A 50 -10.48 12.21 -5.22
C GLU A 50 -9.16 12.19 -5.98
N GLU A 51 -8.03 12.40 -5.30
CA GLU A 51 -6.71 12.24 -5.87
C GLU A 51 -6.49 10.80 -6.31
N LEU A 52 -6.82 9.86 -5.44
CA LEU A 52 -6.62 8.43 -5.70
C LEU A 52 -7.49 7.95 -6.86
N ARG A 53 -8.68 8.47 -6.98
CA ARG A 53 -9.62 8.13 -8.06
C ARG A 53 -9.00 8.34 -9.45
N LYS A 54 -8.12 9.33 -9.57
CA LYS A 54 -7.51 9.71 -10.85
C LYS A 54 -6.31 8.87 -11.25
N LEU A 55 -5.83 8.02 -10.34
CA LEU A 55 -4.66 7.18 -10.60
C LEU A 55 -5.09 5.85 -11.22
N ASP A 56 -4.17 5.19 -11.94
CA ASP A 56 -4.48 3.93 -12.61
C ASP A 56 -4.55 2.75 -11.64
N GLN A 57 -3.47 2.54 -10.89
CA GLN A 57 -3.40 1.45 -9.91
C GLN A 57 -2.89 2.02 -8.60
N VAL A 58 -3.64 1.84 -7.54
CA VAL A 58 -3.26 2.32 -6.21
C VAL A 58 -3.07 1.13 -5.28
N VAL A 59 -1.85 0.94 -4.80
CA VAL A 59 -1.53 -0.14 -3.87
C VAL A 59 -1.46 0.42 -2.46
N LEU A 60 -2.22 -0.18 -1.57
CA LEU A 60 -2.17 0.17 -0.14
C LEU A 60 -1.29 -0.83 0.57
N MET A 61 -0.36 -0.33 1.37
CA MET A 61 0.56 -1.14 2.15
C MET A 61 0.49 -0.75 3.62
N CYS A 62 0.43 -1.75 4.49
CA CYS A 62 0.60 -1.57 5.92
C CYS A 62 1.59 -2.62 6.41
N ARG A 63 1.63 -2.91 7.71
CA ARG A 63 2.58 -3.90 8.21
C ARG A 63 2.25 -5.31 7.73
N SER A 64 1.01 -5.77 7.93
CA SER A 64 0.61 -7.16 7.65
C SER A 64 -0.46 -7.31 6.56
N GLY A 65 -1.04 -6.20 6.10
CA GLY A 65 -2.12 -6.21 5.13
C GLY A 65 -3.50 -5.99 5.72
N LYS A 66 -3.68 -6.13 7.03
CA LYS A 66 -5.00 -6.01 7.66
C LYS A 66 -5.59 -4.60 7.60
N ARG A 67 -4.79 -3.60 7.93
CA ARG A 67 -5.25 -2.21 7.84
C ARG A 67 -5.55 -1.83 6.40
N SER A 68 -4.71 -2.27 5.48
CA SER A 68 -4.90 -2.02 4.05
C SER A 68 -6.18 -2.63 3.53
N GLU A 69 -6.52 -3.85 3.97
CA GLU A 69 -7.75 -4.50 3.60
C GLU A 69 -8.97 -3.72 4.07
N SER A 70 -8.95 -3.26 5.31
CA SER A 70 -10.05 -2.46 5.88
C SER A 70 -10.22 -1.14 5.12
N VAL A 71 -9.11 -0.46 4.85
CA VAL A 71 -9.14 0.81 4.11
C VAL A 71 -9.62 0.60 2.67
N ALA A 72 -9.16 -0.46 2.01
CA ALA A 72 -9.59 -0.77 0.65
C ALA A 72 -11.10 -1.00 0.58
N ASN A 73 -11.62 -1.78 1.52
CA ASN A 73 -13.06 -2.02 1.63
C ASN A 73 -13.83 -0.70 1.75
N TRP A 74 -13.38 0.15 2.64
CA TRP A 74 -14.02 1.44 2.89
C TRP A 74 -13.98 2.35 1.65
N LEU A 75 -12.82 2.43 0.99
CA LEU A 75 -12.68 3.25 -0.21
C LEU A 75 -13.57 2.73 -1.35
N GLU A 76 -13.69 1.41 -1.48
CA GLU A 76 -14.55 0.82 -2.50
C GLU A 76 -16.03 1.04 -2.22
N SER A 77 -16.46 0.87 -0.96
CA SER A 77 -17.87 0.99 -0.62
C SER A 77 -18.35 2.44 -0.47
N ASP A 78 -17.59 3.27 0.20
CA ASP A 78 -18.03 4.64 0.51
C ASP A 78 -17.67 5.67 -0.55
N PHE A 79 -16.59 5.44 -1.29
CA PHE A 79 -16.12 6.35 -2.35
C PHE A 79 -16.22 5.75 -3.75
N GLN A 80 -16.64 4.49 -3.87
CA GLN A 80 -16.76 3.76 -5.14
C GLN A 80 -15.49 3.77 -5.97
N LEU A 81 -14.32 3.70 -5.32
CA LEU A 81 -13.06 3.57 -6.04
C LEU A 81 -12.94 2.14 -6.59
N ASN A 82 -12.44 2.00 -7.80
CA ASN A 82 -12.31 0.69 -8.46
C ASN A 82 -10.88 0.36 -8.86
N ASN A 83 -9.91 1.10 -8.34
CA ASN A 83 -8.50 1.00 -8.72
C ASN A 83 -7.60 0.62 -7.54
N ILE A 84 -8.17 0.12 -6.45
CA ILE A 84 -7.44 -0.16 -5.22
C ILE A 84 -6.95 -1.60 -5.19
N ILE A 85 -5.67 -1.75 -4.82
CA ILE A 85 -5.01 -3.04 -4.69
C ILE A 85 -4.46 -3.14 -3.27
N VAL A 86 -4.64 -4.28 -2.63
CA VAL A 86 -4.07 -4.56 -1.31
C VAL A 86 -2.78 -5.36 -1.49
N MET A 87 -1.67 -4.90 -0.89
CA MET A 87 -0.44 -5.68 -0.88
C MET A 87 -0.58 -6.77 0.18
N GLU A 88 -0.67 -8.01 -0.26
CA GLU A 88 -0.77 -9.15 0.65
C GLU A 88 0.44 -9.22 1.57
N GLY A 89 0.19 -9.35 2.86
CA GLY A 89 1.24 -9.47 3.86
C GLY A 89 2.00 -8.18 4.14
N GLY A 90 1.66 -7.09 3.48
CA GLY A 90 2.23 -5.77 3.75
C GLY A 90 3.75 -5.69 3.64
N ILE A 91 4.35 -4.78 4.41
CA ILE A 91 5.80 -4.55 4.37
C ILE A 91 6.59 -5.78 4.85
N VAL A 92 5.99 -6.62 5.69
CA VAL A 92 6.63 -7.87 6.13
C VAL A 92 6.92 -8.76 4.92
N GLN A 93 5.96 -8.90 4.02
CA GLN A 93 6.15 -9.68 2.80
C GLN A 93 7.04 -8.97 1.79
N TRP A 94 7.00 -7.65 1.76
CA TRP A 94 7.92 -6.88 0.92
C TRP A 94 9.36 -7.19 1.31
N LYS A 95 9.63 -7.24 2.63
CA LYS A 95 10.95 -7.60 3.12
C LYS A 95 11.35 -9.01 2.65
N GLU A 96 10.46 -9.98 2.79
CA GLU A 96 10.77 -11.36 2.44
C GLU A 96 10.93 -11.58 0.93
N GLN A 97 10.10 -10.95 0.14
CA GLN A 97 10.01 -11.22 -1.30
C GLN A 97 10.82 -10.26 -2.16
N VAL A 98 11.08 -9.05 -1.69
CA VAL A 98 11.67 -8.00 -2.50
C VAL A 98 12.98 -7.46 -1.91
N ASP A 99 12.99 -7.10 -0.64
CA ASP A 99 14.17 -6.47 -0.03
C ASP A 99 14.47 -7.02 1.36
N PRO A 100 15.23 -8.11 1.43
CA PRO A 100 15.58 -8.73 2.72
C PRO A 100 16.42 -7.84 3.64
N SER A 101 16.97 -6.73 3.13
CA SER A 101 17.79 -5.82 3.93
C SER A 101 16.98 -4.94 4.87
N LEU A 102 15.66 -4.87 4.69
CA LEU A 102 14.80 -4.05 5.56
C LEU A 102 14.87 -4.53 7.00
N ILE A 103 14.91 -3.59 7.94
CA ILE A 103 14.91 -3.90 9.37
C ILE A 103 13.59 -3.40 9.94
N LEU A 104 12.74 -4.34 10.33
CA LEU A 104 11.44 -4.05 10.93
C LEU A 104 11.50 -4.28 12.43
N GLU A 105 10.84 -3.41 13.20
CA GLU A 105 10.64 -3.68 14.61
C GLU A 105 9.44 -4.57 14.83
N ASP A 106 9.54 -5.42 15.81
CA ASP A 106 8.47 -6.32 16.23
C ASP A 106 7.39 -5.61 17.03
#